data_83380cbf1327274f141d304b8130360a
#
_entry.id   83380cbf1327274f141d304b8130360a
#
_cell.length_a   1.000
_cell.length_b   1.000
_cell.length_c   1.000
_cell.angle_alpha   90.00
_cell.angle_beta   90.00
_cell.angle_gamma   90.00
#
_symmetry.space_group_name_H-M   'P 1'
#
loop_
_entity.id
_entity.type
_entity.pdbx_description
1 polymer ?
#
loop_
_entity_poly.entity_id
_entity_poly.type
_entity_poly.pdbx_seq_one_letter_code
_entity_poly.pdbx_strand_id
1 'polypeptide(L)'
;LNFRAPPVIPNVPFLWAWNAPSEFCLGKFDEPLDMSLFSFIGSPRINATGQGVTIFYVDRLGYYPYIDSITGVTVNGGIPQKIGLQDHLDKAKKDITFYMPVDNLGMAVIDWEEWRPTWARNWKPKDVYKNRSIELVQQQNVQLSLTEATEKAKQEFEKAGKDFLVETIKLGKLLRPNHLWGYYLFPDCYNHHYKKPGYNGSCFNVEIKRNDDLSWLWNESTALYPSIYLNTQQSPVAATLYVRNRVREAIRVSKIPDAKSPLPVFAYTRIVFTDQVLKFLSQDELVYTFGETVALGASGIVIWGTLSIMRSMKSCLLLDNYMETILNPYIINVTLAAKMCSQVLCQEQGVCIRKNWNSSDYLHLNPDNFAIQLEKGGKFTVRGKPTLEDLEQFSEKFYCSCYSTLSCKEKADVKDTDAVDVCIADGVCIDAFLKPPMETEEPQIFY
;
A
#
# COMPACT_ATOMS: atom_id res chain seq x y z
N LEU A 1 -5.96 5.77 -22.76
CA LEU A 1 -4.76 6.20 -22.06
C LEU A 1 -4.73 5.60 -20.65
N ASN A 2 -3.61 4.99 -20.30
CA ASN A 2 -3.42 4.32 -19.01
C ASN A 2 -2.65 5.27 -18.07
N PHE A 3 -3.40 6.04 -17.27
CA PHE A 3 -2.81 6.97 -16.31
C PHE A 3 -2.51 6.32 -14.97
N ARG A 4 -1.57 6.91 -14.25
CA ARG A 4 -1.30 6.63 -12.84
C ARG A 4 -1.40 7.90 -12.02
N ALA A 5 -1.65 7.75 -10.72
CA ALA A 5 -1.68 8.88 -9.80
C ALA A 5 -0.32 9.58 -9.77
N PRO A 6 -0.27 10.92 -9.78
CA PRO A 6 0.98 11.64 -9.63
C PRO A 6 1.61 11.39 -8.25
N PRO A 7 2.93 11.61 -8.11
CA PRO A 7 3.60 11.46 -6.82
C PRO A 7 2.97 12.37 -5.76
N VAL A 8 2.70 11.82 -4.57
CA VAL A 8 2.19 12.63 -3.44
C VAL A 8 3.26 13.51 -2.82
N ILE A 9 4.53 13.12 -2.96
CA ILE A 9 5.69 13.95 -2.62
C ILE A 9 6.43 14.21 -3.94
N PRO A 10 6.70 15.48 -4.29
CA PRO A 10 7.40 15.79 -5.53
C PRO A 10 8.72 15.02 -5.66
N ASN A 11 8.98 14.48 -6.85
CA ASN A 11 10.17 13.68 -7.18
C ASN A 11 10.32 12.36 -6.42
N VAL A 12 9.26 11.89 -5.79
CA VAL A 12 9.20 10.56 -5.12
C VAL A 12 8.15 9.70 -5.81
N PRO A 13 8.48 9.04 -6.92
CA PRO A 13 7.49 8.30 -7.71
C PRO A 13 6.97 7.03 -7.02
N PHE A 14 7.75 6.44 -6.12
CA PHE A 14 7.32 5.31 -5.29
C PHE A 14 7.66 5.62 -3.83
N LEU A 15 6.66 5.64 -2.99
CA LEU A 15 6.75 6.09 -1.60
C LEU A 15 6.77 4.89 -0.65
N TRP A 16 7.68 4.93 0.32
CA TRP A 16 7.75 3.94 1.39
C TRP A 16 7.25 4.56 2.69
N ALA A 17 6.37 3.82 3.37
CA ALA A 17 5.83 4.21 4.66
C ALA A 17 6.04 3.08 5.69
N TRP A 18 6.23 3.46 6.94
CA TRP A 18 6.45 2.56 8.04
C TRP A 18 5.35 2.73 9.09
N ASN A 19 4.67 1.65 9.42
CA ASN A 19 3.55 1.64 10.37
C ASN A 19 3.73 0.50 11.38
N ALA A 20 4.75 0.62 12.22
CA ALA A 20 5.08 -0.34 13.26
C ALA A 20 5.64 0.40 14.50
N PRO A 21 5.55 -0.19 15.71
CA PRO A 21 5.93 0.50 16.96
C PRO A 21 7.45 0.50 17.21
N SER A 22 8.22 1.00 16.25
CA SER A 22 9.70 1.01 16.28
C SER A 22 10.29 1.92 17.35
N GLU A 23 9.50 2.83 17.92
CA GLU A 23 9.92 3.67 19.04
C GLU A 23 10.32 2.85 20.28
N PHE A 24 9.84 1.61 20.39
CA PHE A 24 10.24 0.73 21.49
C PHE A 24 11.72 0.35 21.41
N CYS A 25 12.25 0.13 20.22
CA CYS A 25 13.66 -0.22 20.06
C CYS A 25 14.56 0.94 20.46
N LEU A 26 14.27 2.16 20.05
CA LEU A 26 15.05 3.34 20.43
C LEU A 26 14.82 3.73 21.90
N GLY A 27 13.55 3.88 22.29
CA GLY A 27 13.19 4.43 23.60
C GLY A 27 13.47 3.50 24.75
N LYS A 28 13.25 2.20 24.61
CA LYS A 28 13.39 1.23 25.69
C LYS A 28 14.75 0.53 25.70
N PHE A 29 15.35 0.29 24.52
CA PHE A 29 16.56 -0.50 24.39
C PHE A 29 17.74 0.27 23.79
N ASP A 30 17.56 1.56 23.52
CA ASP A 30 18.59 2.42 22.91
C ASP A 30 19.17 1.81 21.61
N GLU A 31 18.33 1.17 20.84
CA GLU A 31 18.68 0.55 19.55
C GLU A 31 17.96 1.28 18.41
N PRO A 32 18.60 2.27 17.78
CA PRO A 32 18.01 2.99 16.67
C PRO A 32 17.91 2.11 15.42
N LEU A 33 16.79 2.24 14.71
CA LEU A 33 16.58 1.62 13.41
C LEU A 33 16.76 2.67 12.31
N ASP A 34 17.35 2.29 11.19
CA ASP A 34 17.51 3.21 10.05
C ASP A 34 16.19 3.37 9.30
N MET A 35 15.54 4.52 9.51
CA MET A 35 14.27 4.90 8.90
C MET A 35 14.43 5.89 7.74
N SER A 36 15.64 6.14 7.27
CA SER A 36 15.94 7.20 6.30
C SER A 36 15.25 7.03 4.93
N LEU A 37 14.88 5.80 4.59
CA LEU A 37 14.20 5.49 3.31
C LEU A 37 12.69 5.70 3.35
N PHE A 38 12.11 5.90 4.55
CA PHE A 38 10.67 6.02 4.74
C PHE A 38 10.26 7.49 4.79
N SER A 39 9.29 7.85 3.93
CA SER A 39 8.75 9.22 3.86
C SER A 39 7.73 9.49 4.97
N PHE A 40 6.96 8.47 5.35
CA PHE A 40 5.99 8.53 6.44
C PHE A 40 6.27 7.44 7.45
N ILE A 41 6.29 7.84 8.72
CA ILE A 41 6.55 6.94 9.84
C ILE A 41 5.45 7.13 10.87
N GLY A 42 4.82 6.05 11.29
CA GLY A 42 3.77 6.11 12.30
C GLY A 42 3.69 4.85 13.15
N SER A 43 3.60 5.04 14.46
CA SER A 43 3.32 3.96 15.40
C SER A 43 1.82 3.64 15.40
N PRO A 44 1.42 2.36 15.33
CA PRO A 44 0.02 1.95 15.43
C PRO A 44 -0.50 1.88 16.86
N ARG A 45 0.30 2.30 17.85
CA ARG A 45 -0.11 2.27 19.27
C ARG A 45 -1.26 3.21 19.55
N ILE A 46 -2.13 2.78 20.48
CA ILE A 46 -3.17 3.67 21.02
C ILE A 46 -2.51 4.89 21.67
N ASN A 47 -3.13 6.06 21.50
CA ASN A 47 -2.65 7.35 21.98
C ASN A 47 -1.35 7.87 21.34
N ALA A 48 -0.82 7.23 20.33
CA ALA A 48 0.26 7.80 19.52
C ALA A 48 -0.31 8.86 18.58
N THR A 49 0.04 10.13 18.82
CA THR A 49 -0.49 11.28 18.07
C THR A 49 0.53 11.90 17.15
N GLY A 50 0.10 12.65 16.15
CA GLY A 50 0.99 13.39 15.26
C GLY A 50 1.86 12.50 14.36
N GLN A 51 1.38 11.32 14.04
CA GLN A 51 2.13 10.33 13.26
C GLN A 51 2.03 10.62 11.76
N GLY A 52 3.08 10.22 10.99
CA GLY A 52 3.05 10.30 9.53
C GLY A 52 2.11 9.27 8.89
N VAL A 53 1.87 8.15 9.57
CA VAL A 53 0.82 7.19 9.26
C VAL A 53 -0.05 7.06 10.49
N THR A 54 -1.30 7.50 10.39
CA THR A 54 -2.29 7.34 11.47
C THR A 54 -3.21 6.19 11.08
N ILE A 55 -3.25 5.14 11.89
CA ILE A 55 -4.15 4.01 11.71
C ILE A 55 -5.20 4.02 12.81
N PHE A 56 -6.47 3.96 12.39
CA PHE A 56 -7.62 3.95 13.29
C PHE A 56 -8.18 2.54 13.39
N TYR A 57 -7.86 1.84 14.47
CA TYR A 57 -8.49 0.56 14.80
C TYR A 57 -9.89 0.78 15.39
N VAL A 58 -10.58 -0.31 15.70
CA VAL A 58 -11.97 -0.28 16.22
C VAL A 58 -12.14 0.52 17.51
N ASP A 59 -11.07 0.76 18.24
CA ASP A 59 -11.06 1.35 19.58
C ASP A 59 -10.74 2.85 19.60
N ARG A 60 -10.57 3.49 18.43
CA ARG A 60 -9.99 4.85 18.43
C ARG A 60 -10.61 5.85 17.44
N LEU A 61 -11.69 5.51 16.74
CA LEU A 61 -12.37 6.45 15.85
C LEU A 61 -13.89 6.32 15.99
N GLY A 62 -14.50 7.28 16.68
CA GLY A 62 -15.93 7.28 16.90
C GLY A 62 -16.43 6.09 17.72
N TYR A 63 -17.61 5.60 17.36
CA TYR A 63 -18.28 4.47 18.01
C TYR A 63 -18.53 3.34 17.00
N TYR A 64 -17.47 2.76 16.46
CA TYR A 64 -17.59 1.66 15.50
C TYR A 64 -18.35 0.48 16.11
N PRO A 65 -19.47 0.05 15.52
CA PRO A 65 -20.22 -1.09 16.02
C PRO A 65 -19.59 -2.40 15.60
N TYR A 66 -19.47 -3.34 16.54
CA TYR A 66 -19.03 -4.69 16.21
C TYR A 66 -19.44 -5.70 17.29
N ILE A 67 -19.32 -6.96 16.96
CA ILE A 67 -19.56 -8.09 17.86
C ILE A 67 -18.21 -8.78 18.06
N ASP A 68 -17.75 -8.83 19.32
CA ASP A 68 -16.49 -9.49 19.64
C ASP A 68 -16.55 -10.97 19.22
N SER A 69 -15.60 -11.41 18.39
CA SER A 69 -15.59 -12.74 17.80
C SER A 69 -15.32 -13.86 18.81
N ILE A 70 -14.71 -13.53 19.95
CA ILE A 70 -14.37 -14.50 21.01
C ILE A 70 -15.48 -14.56 22.05
N THR A 71 -15.90 -13.41 22.57
CA THR A 71 -16.85 -13.31 23.69
C THR A 71 -18.31 -13.23 23.26
N GLY A 72 -18.57 -12.84 21.99
CA GLY A 72 -19.92 -12.54 21.51
C GLY A 72 -20.54 -11.25 22.07
N VAL A 73 -19.76 -10.47 22.80
CA VAL A 73 -20.21 -9.19 23.38
C VAL A 73 -20.40 -8.18 22.27
N THR A 74 -21.53 -7.46 22.29
CA THR A 74 -21.79 -6.36 21.36
C THR A 74 -21.15 -5.09 21.87
N VAL A 75 -20.48 -4.38 20.95
CA VAL A 75 -19.89 -3.06 21.20
C VAL A 75 -20.61 -2.04 20.32
N ASN A 76 -21.02 -0.95 20.90
CA ASN A 76 -21.73 0.15 20.21
C ASN A 76 -22.96 -0.34 19.41
N GLY A 77 -23.73 -1.27 19.98
CA GLY A 77 -24.92 -1.85 19.36
C GLY A 77 -24.69 -3.02 18.44
N GLY A 78 -23.45 -3.34 18.10
CA GLY A 78 -23.03 -4.52 17.37
C GLY A 78 -23.15 -4.47 15.84
N ILE A 79 -24.18 -3.81 15.31
CA ILE A 79 -24.44 -3.69 13.87
C ILE A 79 -24.65 -2.23 13.48
N PRO A 80 -24.35 -1.84 12.24
CA PRO A 80 -24.42 -0.43 11.84
C PRO A 80 -25.83 0.17 11.91
N GLN A 81 -26.89 -0.64 11.84
CA GLN A 81 -28.28 -0.16 11.97
C GLN A 81 -28.62 0.38 13.36
N LYS A 82 -27.84 0.01 14.38
CA LYS A 82 -28.09 0.38 15.77
C LYS A 82 -27.29 1.58 16.26
N ILE A 83 -26.38 2.11 15.44
CA ILE A 83 -25.55 3.23 15.85
C ILE A 83 -26.27 4.58 15.62
N GLY A 84 -26.14 5.50 16.56
CA GLY A 84 -26.46 6.90 16.35
C GLY A 84 -25.36 7.56 15.52
N LEU A 85 -25.61 7.77 14.24
CA LEU A 85 -24.60 8.28 13.33
C LEU A 85 -24.03 9.63 13.77
N GLN A 86 -24.88 10.55 14.22
CA GLN A 86 -24.42 11.87 14.67
C GLN A 86 -23.54 11.79 15.92
N ASP A 87 -23.90 10.95 16.88
CA ASP A 87 -23.07 10.74 18.09
C ASP A 87 -21.72 10.15 17.73
N HIS A 88 -21.70 9.20 16.78
CA HIS A 88 -20.46 8.64 16.25
C HIS A 88 -19.59 9.72 15.60
N LEU A 89 -20.17 10.57 14.75
CA LEU A 89 -19.44 11.64 14.06
C LEU A 89 -18.90 12.68 15.02
N ASP A 90 -19.66 13.04 16.05
CA ASP A 90 -19.22 13.98 17.09
C ASP A 90 -17.99 13.42 17.85
N LYS A 91 -18.03 12.13 18.18
CA LYS A 91 -16.88 11.44 18.81
C LYS A 91 -15.71 11.31 17.83
N ALA A 92 -15.97 10.95 16.59
CA ALA A 92 -14.94 10.81 15.55
C ALA A 92 -14.22 12.13 15.30
N LYS A 93 -14.92 13.27 15.36
CA LYS A 93 -14.29 14.59 15.24
C LYS A 93 -13.27 14.82 16.35
N LYS A 94 -13.61 14.46 17.60
CA LYS A 94 -12.69 14.56 18.74
C LYS A 94 -11.47 13.63 18.55
N ASP A 95 -11.70 12.42 18.07
CA ASP A 95 -10.64 11.43 17.85
C ASP A 95 -9.67 11.86 16.75
N ILE A 96 -10.20 12.36 15.64
CA ILE A 96 -9.38 12.88 14.54
C ILE A 96 -8.53 14.06 15.02
N THR A 97 -9.11 14.99 15.74
CA THR A 97 -8.40 16.15 16.30
C THR A 97 -7.29 15.72 17.26
N PHE A 98 -7.55 14.68 18.07
CA PHE A 98 -6.57 14.14 19.02
C PHE A 98 -5.43 13.44 18.32
N TYR A 99 -5.71 12.47 17.43
CA TYR A 99 -4.66 11.69 16.76
C TYR A 99 -3.92 12.49 15.70
N MET A 100 -4.59 13.42 15.07
CA MET A 100 -4.09 14.20 13.94
C MET A 100 -4.22 15.70 14.25
N PRO A 101 -3.37 16.24 15.15
CA PRO A 101 -3.52 17.62 15.61
C PRO A 101 -3.24 18.68 14.53
N VAL A 102 -2.51 18.32 13.48
CA VAL A 102 -2.12 19.23 12.39
C VAL A 102 -2.54 18.62 11.05
N ASP A 103 -3.03 19.47 10.15
CA ASP A 103 -3.35 19.07 8.78
C ASP A 103 -2.12 19.20 7.90
N ASN A 104 -1.29 18.17 7.90
CA ASN A 104 -0.12 18.04 7.05
C ASN A 104 -0.26 16.83 6.12
N LEU A 105 0.64 16.69 5.15
CA LEU A 105 0.67 15.51 4.31
C LEU A 105 1.01 14.27 5.14
N GLY A 106 0.20 13.24 5.02
CA GLY A 106 0.36 11.97 5.73
C GLY A 106 -0.71 10.99 5.31
N MET A 107 -0.65 9.80 5.89
CA MET A 107 -1.62 8.74 5.64
C MET A 107 -2.60 8.63 6.81
N ALA A 108 -3.88 8.49 6.50
CA ALA A 108 -4.96 8.24 7.45
C ALA A 108 -5.70 6.98 7.02
N VAL A 109 -5.46 5.90 7.73
CA VAL A 109 -5.97 4.58 7.38
C VAL A 109 -6.98 4.13 8.42
N ILE A 110 -8.19 3.80 7.98
CA ILE A 110 -9.24 3.29 8.86
C ILE A 110 -9.26 1.77 8.75
N ASP A 111 -8.92 1.08 9.84
CA ASP A 111 -8.86 -0.37 9.91
C ASP A 111 -10.07 -0.93 10.67
N TRP A 112 -11.16 -1.09 9.94
CA TRP A 112 -12.43 -1.63 10.42
C TRP A 112 -12.76 -2.90 9.64
N GLU A 113 -12.41 -4.05 10.18
CA GLU A 113 -12.48 -5.34 9.49
C GLU A 113 -13.56 -6.27 10.04
N GLU A 114 -14.28 -5.88 11.09
CA GLU A 114 -15.18 -6.78 11.80
C GLU A 114 -16.36 -7.24 10.92
N TRP A 115 -16.95 -6.32 10.17
CA TRP A 115 -17.98 -6.62 9.18
C TRP A 115 -17.65 -5.96 7.85
N ARG A 116 -18.24 -6.50 6.78
CA ARG A 116 -18.12 -5.95 5.43
C ARG A 116 -19.41 -5.22 5.06
N PRO A 117 -19.34 -4.07 4.37
CA PRO A 117 -20.55 -3.34 3.97
C PRO A 117 -21.38 -4.10 2.92
N THR A 118 -20.78 -5.04 2.20
CA THR A 118 -21.46 -5.93 1.28
C THR A 118 -21.99 -7.14 2.04
N TRP A 119 -23.31 -7.32 2.08
CA TRP A 119 -23.97 -8.39 2.82
C TRP A 119 -23.37 -9.76 2.54
N ALA A 120 -23.18 -10.10 1.27
CA ALA A 120 -22.68 -11.40 0.83
C ALA A 120 -21.25 -11.68 1.31
N ARG A 121 -20.46 -10.67 1.62
CA ARG A 121 -19.07 -10.83 2.09
C ARG A 121 -18.96 -11.15 3.58
N ASN A 122 -20.07 -11.18 4.31
CA ASN A 122 -20.08 -11.57 5.71
C ASN A 122 -20.27 -13.07 5.83
N TRP A 123 -19.28 -13.83 5.30
CA TRP A 123 -19.23 -15.28 5.44
C TRP A 123 -18.91 -15.67 6.88
N LYS A 124 -19.18 -16.89 7.22
CA LYS A 124 -18.84 -17.46 8.53
C LYS A 124 -17.33 -17.25 8.85
N PRO A 125 -16.97 -16.73 10.02
CA PRO A 125 -17.80 -16.47 11.21
C PRO A 125 -18.47 -15.08 11.24
N LYS A 126 -18.38 -14.27 10.19
CA LYS A 126 -19.00 -12.93 10.13
C LYS A 126 -20.51 -12.97 9.86
N ASP A 127 -21.10 -14.14 9.64
CA ASP A 127 -22.54 -14.32 9.46
C ASP A 127 -23.36 -13.89 10.69
N VAL A 128 -22.72 -13.74 11.84
CA VAL A 128 -23.33 -13.16 13.05
C VAL A 128 -23.95 -11.78 12.77
N TYR A 129 -23.36 -10.99 11.91
CA TYR A 129 -23.88 -9.66 11.51
C TYR A 129 -25.17 -9.79 10.69
N LYS A 130 -25.24 -10.80 9.81
CA LYS A 130 -26.47 -11.13 9.07
C LYS A 130 -27.58 -11.58 10.02
N ASN A 131 -27.25 -12.51 10.92
CA ASN A 131 -28.21 -13.09 11.85
C ASN A 131 -28.79 -12.03 12.79
N ARG A 132 -27.97 -11.14 13.34
CA ARG A 132 -28.43 -10.04 14.18
C ARG A 132 -29.30 -9.04 13.42
N SER A 133 -28.96 -8.77 12.16
CA SER A 133 -29.76 -7.88 11.30
C SER A 133 -31.14 -8.47 11.01
N ILE A 134 -31.24 -9.78 10.76
CA ILE A 134 -32.50 -10.51 10.54
C ILE A 134 -33.33 -10.51 11.82
N GLU A 135 -32.73 -10.82 12.95
CA GLU A 135 -33.41 -10.78 14.27
C GLU A 135 -34.01 -9.40 14.55
N LEU A 136 -33.28 -8.34 14.25
CA LEU A 136 -33.76 -6.97 14.45
C LEU A 136 -35.01 -6.68 13.64
N VAL A 137 -35.03 -7.09 12.37
CA VAL A 137 -36.19 -6.94 11.49
C VAL A 137 -37.37 -7.75 11.99
N GLN A 138 -37.15 -8.99 12.41
CA GLN A 138 -38.21 -9.87 12.94
C GLN A 138 -38.82 -9.33 14.24
N GLN A 139 -38.02 -8.71 15.09
CA GLN A 139 -38.50 -8.06 16.31
C GLN A 139 -39.36 -6.83 16.01
N GLN A 140 -39.05 -6.09 14.95
CA GLN A 140 -39.78 -4.92 14.54
C GLN A 140 -41.08 -5.26 13.79
N ASN A 141 -41.11 -6.41 13.10
CA ASN A 141 -42.27 -6.87 12.35
C ASN A 141 -42.40 -8.39 12.39
N VAL A 142 -43.15 -8.91 13.31
CA VAL A 142 -43.35 -10.36 13.56
C VAL A 142 -44.13 -11.06 12.45
N GLN A 143 -44.76 -10.32 11.52
CA GLN A 143 -45.59 -10.89 10.46
C GLN A 143 -44.76 -11.24 9.20
N LEU A 144 -43.52 -10.76 9.10
CA LEU A 144 -42.67 -11.08 7.96
C LEU A 144 -42.20 -12.53 7.99
N SER A 145 -42.23 -13.17 6.81
CA SER A 145 -41.57 -14.46 6.63
C SER A 145 -40.05 -14.30 6.79
N LEU A 146 -39.35 -15.41 7.00
CA LEU A 146 -37.88 -15.39 7.08
C LEU A 146 -37.25 -14.82 5.82
N THR A 147 -37.78 -15.17 4.64
CA THR A 147 -37.29 -14.64 3.35
C THR A 147 -37.48 -13.12 3.26
N GLU A 148 -38.66 -12.63 3.62
CA GLU A 148 -38.95 -11.19 3.62
C GLU A 148 -38.09 -10.43 4.66
N ALA A 149 -37.94 -11.00 5.87
CA ALA A 149 -37.11 -10.42 6.91
C ALA A 149 -35.64 -10.37 6.49
N THR A 150 -35.12 -11.42 5.83
CA THR A 150 -33.75 -11.49 5.34
C THR A 150 -33.49 -10.43 4.27
N GLU A 151 -34.39 -10.25 3.30
CA GLU A 151 -34.24 -9.24 2.25
C GLU A 151 -34.25 -7.83 2.84
N LYS A 152 -35.15 -7.55 3.76
CA LYS A 152 -35.22 -6.26 4.45
C LYS A 152 -33.96 -6.00 5.29
N ALA A 153 -33.49 -7.00 6.00
CA ALA A 153 -32.27 -6.93 6.80
C ALA A 153 -31.05 -6.61 5.96
N LYS A 154 -30.92 -7.24 4.79
CA LYS A 154 -29.86 -6.96 3.82
C LYS A 154 -29.88 -5.51 3.38
N GLN A 155 -31.03 -5.01 2.98
CA GLN A 155 -31.17 -3.61 2.52
C GLN A 155 -30.82 -2.61 3.63
N GLU A 156 -31.31 -2.83 4.85
CA GLU A 156 -31.04 -1.96 5.99
C GLU A 156 -29.59 -2.01 6.44
N PHE A 157 -29.00 -3.20 6.47
CA PHE A 157 -27.60 -3.37 6.81
C PHE A 157 -26.67 -2.67 5.80
N GLU A 158 -26.90 -2.90 4.52
CA GLU A 158 -26.06 -2.32 3.45
C GLU A 158 -26.20 -0.79 3.42
N LYS A 159 -27.40 -0.26 3.64
CA LYS A 159 -27.61 1.18 3.72
C LYS A 159 -26.91 1.79 4.93
N ALA A 160 -27.11 1.22 6.11
CA ALA A 160 -26.50 1.72 7.34
C ALA A 160 -24.98 1.60 7.31
N GLY A 161 -24.46 0.50 6.80
CA GLY A 161 -23.02 0.29 6.62
C GLY A 161 -22.39 1.29 5.66
N LYS A 162 -23.04 1.53 4.52
CA LYS A 162 -22.62 2.55 3.57
C LYS A 162 -22.59 3.93 4.22
N ASP A 163 -23.69 4.35 4.84
CA ASP A 163 -23.78 5.67 5.47
C ASP A 163 -22.70 5.85 6.55
N PHE A 164 -22.47 4.82 7.34
CA PHE A 164 -21.45 4.83 8.39
C PHE A 164 -20.04 5.04 7.83
N LEU A 165 -19.67 4.27 6.82
CA LEU A 165 -18.34 4.36 6.22
C LEU A 165 -18.15 5.65 5.43
N VAL A 166 -19.14 6.07 4.66
CA VAL A 166 -19.07 7.29 3.85
C VAL A 166 -18.98 8.54 4.73
N GLU A 167 -19.87 8.67 5.73
CA GLU A 167 -19.89 9.87 6.58
C GLU A 167 -18.62 9.97 7.43
N THR A 168 -18.04 8.85 7.85
CA THR A 168 -16.78 8.86 8.61
C THR A 168 -15.62 9.36 7.76
N ILE A 169 -15.44 8.84 6.55
CA ILE A 169 -14.33 9.26 5.69
C ILE A 169 -14.53 10.69 5.17
N LYS A 170 -15.78 11.12 4.92
CA LYS A 170 -16.08 12.52 4.58
C LYS A 170 -15.67 13.47 5.71
N LEU A 171 -15.94 13.12 6.95
CA LEU A 171 -15.52 13.90 8.10
C LEU A 171 -14.00 14.00 8.17
N GLY A 172 -13.30 12.88 7.96
CA GLY A 172 -11.85 12.87 7.91
C GLY A 172 -11.28 13.82 6.87
N LYS A 173 -11.78 13.76 5.65
CA LYS A 173 -11.36 14.66 4.57
C LYS A 173 -11.69 16.12 4.84
N LEU A 174 -12.80 16.38 5.48
CA LEU A 174 -13.19 17.75 5.84
C LEU A 174 -12.22 18.35 6.86
N LEU A 175 -11.85 17.59 7.88
CA LEU A 175 -11.01 18.06 8.98
C LEU A 175 -9.52 18.03 8.64
N ARG A 176 -9.08 17.09 7.81
CA ARG A 176 -7.67 16.88 7.43
C ARG A 176 -7.57 16.62 5.92
N PRO A 177 -7.81 17.63 5.08
CA PRO A 177 -7.87 17.46 3.63
C PRO A 177 -6.51 17.12 3.00
N ASN A 178 -5.39 17.38 3.67
CA ASN A 178 -4.05 17.07 3.15
C ASN A 178 -3.60 15.64 3.46
N HIS A 179 -4.37 14.87 4.21
CA HIS A 179 -4.08 13.47 4.46
C HIS A 179 -4.69 12.56 3.37
N LEU A 180 -4.08 11.40 3.22
CA LEU A 180 -4.52 10.37 2.27
C LEU A 180 -5.44 9.38 3.00
N TRP A 181 -6.75 9.57 2.84
CA TRP A 181 -7.78 8.82 3.53
C TRP A 181 -8.22 7.58 2.74
N GLY A 182 -8.25 6.44 3.41
CA GLY A 182 -8.78 5.20 2.85
C GLY A 182 -8.99 4.15 3.92
N TYR A 183 -9.72 3.10 3.55
CA TYR A 183 -9.96 1.95 4.42
C TYR A 183 -8.95 0.85 4.15
N TYR A 184 -8.35 0.33 5.23
CA TYR A 184 -7.48 -0.83 5.13
C TYR A 184 -8.24 -2.03 4.57
N LEU A 185 -7.61 -2.80 3.68
CA LEU A 185 -8.15 -3.99 3.04
C LEU A 185 -9.24 -3.70 1.99
N PHE A 186 -9.45 -2.47 1.61
CA PHE A 186 -10.36 -2.09 0.53
C PHE A 186 -9.60 -1.42 -0.60
N PRO A 187 -9.63 -2.04 -1.83
CA PRO A 187 -10.35 -3.26 -2.21
C PRO A 187 -9.67 -4.55 -1.74
N ASP A 188 -10.47 -5.60 -1.54
CA ASP A 188 -10.00 -6.96 -1.37
C ASP A 188 -10.25 -7.76 -2.66
N CYS A 189 -9.51 -8.84 -2.82
CA CYS A 189 -9.56 -9.73 -3.99
C CYS A 189 -10.09 -11.13 -3.61
N TYR A 190 -10.01 -11.49 -2.33
CA TYR A 190 -10.45 -12.78 -1.79
C TYR A 190 -9.84 -13.98 -2.52
N ASN A 191 -8.58 -13.89 -2.94
CA ASN A 191 -7.86 -14.92 -3.69
C ASN A 191 -7.00 -15.83 -2.81
N HIS A 192 -7.54 -16.26 -1.67
CA HIS A 192 -6.84 -17.08 -0.67
C HIS A 192 -6.83 -18.59 -0.98
N HIS A 193 -7.39 -19.03 -2.10
CA HIS A 193 -7.53 -20.44 -2.46
C HIS A 193 -6.28 -21.03 -3.11
N TYR A 194 -5.12 -20.61 -2.67
CA TYR A 194 -3.81 -20.96 -3.27
C TYR A 194 -3.46 -22.47 -3.14
N LYS A 195 -4.13 -23.22 -2.28
CA LYS A 195 -3.93 -24.68 -2.17
C LYS A 195 -4.72 -25.50 -3.20
N LYS A 196 -5.65 -24.86 -3.91
CA LYS A 196 -6.45 -25.54 -4.93
C LYS A 196 -5.64 -25.78 -6.19
N PRO A 197 -5.80 -26.96 -6.85
CA PRO A 197 -5.15 -27.22 -8.14
C PRO A 197 -5.52 -26.17 -9.18
N GLY A 198 -4.55 -25.77 -10.00
CA GLY A 198 -4.76 -24.77 -11.04
C GLY A 198 -4.87 -23.32 -10.55
N TYR A 199 -4.46 -23.05 -9.31
CA TYR A 199 -4.47 -21.69 -8.78
C TYR A 199 -3.65 -20.73 -9.65
N ASN A 200 -4.29 -19.66 -10.13
CA ASN A 200 -3.65 -18.61 -10.92
C ASN A 200 -3.63 -17.24 -10.22
N GLY A 201 -4.11 -17.16 -8.99
CA GLY A 201 -4.18 -15.94 -8.19
C GLY A 201 -5.33 -15.00 -8.52
N SER A 202 -6.10 -15.26 -9.56
CA SER A 202 -7.19 -14.37 -10.00
C SER A 202 -8.22 -14.13 -8.90
N CYS A 203 -8.70 -12.90 -8.82
CA CYS A 203 -9.92 -12.59 -8.07
C CYS A 203 -11.12 -13.24 -8.79
N PHE A 204 -12.05 -13.82 -8.04
CA PHE A 204 -13.27 -14.33 -8.65
C PHE A 204 -14.07 -13.21 -9.29
N ASN A 205 -14.73 -13.49 -10.43
CA ASN A 205 -15.55 -12.50 -11.14
C ASN A 205 -16.62 -11.87 -10.25
N VAL A 206 -17.22 -12.66 -9.36
CA VAL A 206 -18.20 -12.14 -8.39
C VAL A 206 -17.60 -11.12 -7.44
N GLU A 207 -16.34 -11.30 -7.04
CA GLU A 207 -15.64 -10.36 -6.16
C GLU A 207 -15.24 -9.07 -6.89
N ILE A 208 -14.83 -9.19 -8.16
CA ILE A 208 -14.58 -8.04 -9.01
C ILE A 208 -15.83 -7.18 -9.15
N LYS A 209 -16.98 -7.82 -9.40
CA LYS A 209 -18.28 -7.14 -9.48
C LYS A 209 -18.66 -6.48 -8.15
N ARG A 210 -18.44 -7.16 -7.03
CA ARG A 210 -18.70 -6.60 -5.69
C ARG A 210 -17.83 -5.38 -5.42
N ASN A 211 -16.59 -5.36 -5.90
CA ASN A 211 -15.75 -4.17 -5.83
C ASN A 211 -16.31 -3.04 -6.69
N ASP A 212 -16.84 -3.34 -7.88
CA ASP A 212 -17.51 -2.32 -8.69
C ASP A 212 -18.73 -1.73 -7.99
N ASP A 213 -19.50 -2.55 -7.29
CA ASP A 213 -20.67 -2.14 -6.52
C ASP A 213 -20.32 -1.26 -5.31
N LEU A 214 -19.04 -1.19 -4.93
CA LEU A 214 -18.50 -0.29 -3.89
C LEU A 214 -18.00 1.05 -4.43
N SER A 215 -18.43 1.47 -5.61
CA SER A 215 -18.02 2.75 -6.21
C SER A 215 -18.25 3.95 -5.30
N TRP A 216 -19.30 3.92 -4.48
CA TRP A 216 -19.57 4.94 -3.46
C TRP A 216 -18.44 5.08 -2.43
N LEU A 217 -17.71 4.01 -2.17
CA LEU A 217 -16.55 4.02 -1.27
C LEU A 217 -15.30 4.57 -1.97
N TRP A 218 -15.08 4.14 -3.21
CA TRP A 218 -13.94 4.62 -4.00
C TRP A 218 -14.04 6.11 -4.30
N ASN A 219 -15.24 6.60 -4.57
CA ASN A 219 -15.49 8.02 -4.82
C ASN A 219 -15.15 8.90 -3.61
N GLU A 220 -15.24 8.39 -2.41
CA GLU A 220 -14.90 9.14 -1.19
C GLU A 220 -13.49 8.91 -0.69
N SER A 221 -12.80 7.89 -1.18
CA SER A 221 -11.42 7.59 -0.81
C SER A 221 -10.45 8.53 -1.52
N THR A 222 -9.36 8.91 -0.86
CA THR A 222 -8.26 9.66 -1.48
C THR A 222 -7.00 8.83 -1.65
N ALA A 223 -7.01 7.61 -1.11
CA ALA A 223 -6.02 6.57 -1.34
C ALA A 223 -6.64 5.20 -1.14
N LEU A 224 -6.05 4.17 -1.71
CA LEU A 224 -6.45 2.78 -1.51
C LEU A 224 -5.34 2.01 -0.79
N TYR A 225 -5.72 1.16 0.15
CA TYR A 225 -4.81 0.41 1.01
C TYR A 225 -5.10 -1.10 0.96
N PRO A 226 -4.83 -1.76 -0.18
CA PRO A 226 -4.96 -3.22 -0.25
C PRO A 226 -3.90 -3.90 0.62
N SER A 227 -4.12 -5.17 0.95
CA SER A 227 -3.20 -5.99 1.74
C SER A 227 -2.56 -7.07 0.90
N ILE A 228 -1.24 -7.26 1.08
CA ILE A 228 -0.45 -8.27 0.39
C ILE A 228 0.36 -9.13 1.37
N TYR A 229 -0.16 -9.40 2.55
CA TYR A 229 0.50 -10.20 3.58
C TYR A 229 0.69 -11.64 3.12
N LEU A 230 1.87 -12.21 3.38
CA LEU A 230 2.19 -13.59 3.06
C LEU A 230 2.11 -14.50 4.29
N ASN A 231 1.81 -15.77 4.03
CA ASN A 231 1.97 -16.84 5.03
C ASN A 231 2.88 -17.94 4.48
N THR A 232 3.39 -18.79 5.37
CA THR A 232 4.35 -19.85 4.99
C THR A 232 3.74 -21.00 4.19
N GLN A 233 2.42 -21.06 4.09
CA GLN A 233 1.71 -22.11 3.34
C GLN A 233 1.66 -21.84 1.82
N GLN A 234 2.03 -20.65 1.40
CA GLN A 234 2.09 -20.28 -0.02
C GLN A 234 3.42 -20.70 -0.62
N SER A 235 3.37 -21.44 -1.74
CA SER A 235 4.56 -21.67 -2.54
C SER A 235 5.07 -20.35 -3.16
N PRO A 236 6.31 -20.27 -3.62
CA PRO A 236 6.81 -19.07 -4.30
C PRO A 236 5.93 -18.61 -5.46
N VAL A 237 5.46 -19.52 -6.29
CA VAL A 237 4.57 -19.20 -7.41
C VAL A 237 3.21 -18.71 -6.91
N ALA A 238 2.62 -19.40 -5.94
CA ALA A 238 1.33 -19.00 -5.36
C ALA A 238 1.41 -17.63 -4.67
N ALA A 239 2.47 -17.36 -3.93
CA ALA A 239 2.70 -16.07 -3.29
C ALA A 239 2.80 -14.95 -4.32
N THR A 240 3.56 -15.16 -5.39
CA THR A 240 3.69 -14.19 -6.48
C THR A 240 2.36 -13.89 -7.14
N LEU A 241 1.60 -14.91 -7.50
CA LEU A 241 0.29 -14.76 -8.14
C LEU A 241 -0.74 -14.11 -7.21
N TYR A 242 -0.69 -14.45 -5.93
CA TYR A 242 -1.53 -13.85 -4.90
C TYR A 242 -1.33 -12.33 -4.83
N VAL A 243 -0.09 -11.90 -4.68
CA VAL A 243 0.26 -10.47 -4.58
C VAL A 243 -0.05 -9.73 -5.88
N ARG A 244 0.36 -10.28 -7.00
CA ARG A 244 0.17 -9.71 -8.35
C ARG A 244 -1.28 -9.34 -8.61
N ASN A 245 -2.18 -10.28 -8.36
CA ASN A 245 -3.60 -10.06 -8.64
C ASN A 245 -4.25 -9.09 -7.64
N ARG A 246 -3.82 -9.08 -6.39
CA ARG A 246 -4.32 -8.13 -5.39
C ARG A 246 -3.93 -6.69 -5.73
N VAL A 247 -2.69 -6.47 -6.10
CA VAL A 247 -2.21 -5.14 -6.51
C VAL A 247 -2.89 -4.70 -7.81
N ARG A 248 -3.03 -5.62 -8.77
CA ARG A 248 -3.68 -5.34 -10.05
C ARG A 248 -5.14 -4.96 -9.87
N GLU A 249 -5.87 -5.64 -9.00
CA GLU A 249 -7.26 -5.30 -8.69
C GLU A 249 -7.38 -3.93 -8.02
N ALA A 250 -6.49 -3.60 -7.09
CA ALA A 250 -6.48 -2.29 -6.46
C ALA A 250 -6.21 -1.17 -7.49
N ILE A 251 -5.30 -1.39 -8.42
CA ILE A 251 -5.03 -0.43 -9.49
C ILE A 251 -6.25 -0.27 -10.40
N ARG A 252 -6.93 -1.36 -10.75
CA ARG A 252 -8.18 -1.31 -11.52
C ARG A 252 -9.23 -0.45 -10.80
N VAL A 253 -9.44 -0.72 -9.52
CA VAL A 253 -10.41 0.00 -8.69
C VAL A 253 -10.04 1.48 -8.53
N SER A 254 -8.76 1.80 -8.47
CA SER A 254 -8.27 3.19 -8.34
C SER A 254 -8.73 4.11 -9.47
N LYS A 255 -9.09 3.53 -10.61
CA LYS A 255 -9.55 4.27 -11.81
C LYS A 255 -11.08 4.42 -11.86
N ILE A 256 -11.82 3.80 -10.96
CA ILE A 256 -13.29 3.84 -10.99
C ILE A 256 -13.83 5.26 -10.75
N PRO A 257 -13.33 6.04 -9.79
CA PRO A 257 -13.81 7.41 -9.61
C PRO A 257 -13.53 8.29 -10.83
N ASP A 258 -12.31 8.23 -11.34
CA ASP A 258 -11.87 9.00 -12.50
C ASP A 258 -10.68 8.29 -13.16
N ALA A 259 -10.90 7.72 -14.32
CA ALA A 259 -9.85 6.99 -15.06
C ALA A 259 -8.70 7.89 -15.51
N LYS A 260 -8.93 9.19 -15.64
CA LYS A 260 -7.91 10.18 -16.01
C LYS A 260 -7.13 10.70 -14.80
N SER A 261 -7.64 10.50 -13.59
CA SER A 261 -7.02 10.89 -12.33
C SER A 261 -7.18 9.78 -11.30
N PRO A 262 -6.42 8.68 -11.45
CA PRO A 262 -6.54 7.54 -10.55
C PRO A 262 -6.15 7.88 -9.11
N LEU A 263 -6.71 7.14 -8.16
CA LEU A 263 -6.30 7.22 -6.76
C LEU A 263 -4.91 6.60 -6.59
N PRO A 264 -4.08 7.14 -5.68
CA PRO A 264 -2.84 6.45 -5.32
C PRO A 264 -3.15 5.15 -4.57
N VAL A 265 -2.35 4.11 -4.86
CA VAL A 265 -2.48 2.78 -4.26
C VAL A 265 -1.24 2.51 -3.42
N PHE A 266 -1.44 2.26 -2.13
CA PHE A 266 -0.39 1.92 -1.18
C PHE A 266 -0.68 0.53 -0.61
N ALA A 267 0.10 -0.46 -1.00
CA ALA A 267 -0.09 -1.83 -0.52
C ALA A 267 0.43 -1.98 0.91
N TYR A 268 -0.43 -2.43 1.82
CA TYR A 268 0.00 -2.84 3.16
C TYR A 268 0.69 -4.19 3.08
N THR A 269 1.87 -4.26 3.64
CA THR A 269 2.68 -5.47 3.70
C THR A 269 3.26 -5.67 5.10
N ARG A 270 3.82 -6.85 5.34
CA ARG A 270 4.61 -7.16 6.53
C ARG A 270 5.99 -7.63 6.09
N ILE A 271 6.96 -7.54 6.97
CA ILE A 271 8.30 -8.10 6.78
C ILE A 271 8.45 -9.47 7.44
N VAL A 272 7.39 -9.96 8.05
CA VAL A 272 7.30 -11.32 8.62
C VAL A 272 6.04 -12.01 8.08
N PHE A 273 5.99 -13.33 8.21
CA PHE A 273 4.82 -14.10 7.81
C PHE A 273 3.68 -13.95 8.82
N THR A 274 2.43 -14.04 8.34
CA THR A 274 1.25 -13.92 9.21
C THR A 274 1.11 -15.10 10.18
N ASP A 275 1.56 -16.29 9.79
CA ASP A 275 1.50 -17.53 10.57
C ASP A 275 2.82 -17.84 11.31
N GLN A 276 3.89 -17.12 11.04
CA GLN A 276 5.17 -17.21 11.75
C GLN A 276 5.70 -15.79 11.97
N VAL A 277 5.20 -15.15 13.01
CA VAL A 277 5.37 -13.71 13.26
C VAL A 277 6.79 -13.29 13.64
N LEU A 278 7.72 -14.21 13.82
CA LEU A 278 9.12 -13.93 14.08
C LEU A 278 10.04 -14.30 12.90
N LYS A 279 9.46 -14.84 11.83
CA LYS A 279 10.22 -15.21 10.63
C LYS A 279 10.17 -14.08 9.60
N PHE A 280 11.33 -13.48 9.36
CA PHE A 280 11.47 -12.41 8.35
C PHE A 280 11.37 -12.95 6.92
N LEU A 281 10.82 -12.12 6.04
CA LEU A 281 10.81 -12.40 4.61
C LEU A 281 12.24 -12.38 4.06
N SER A 282 12.58 -13.40 3.26
CA SER A 282 13.85 -13.42 2.53
C SER A 282 13.83 -12.39 1.39
N GLN A 283 14.98 -12.19 0.75
CA GLN A 283 15.07 -11.35 -0.43
C GLN A 283 14.10 -11.81 -1.53
N ASP A 284 13.97 -13.11 -1.76
CA ASP A 284 13.04 -13.65 -2.75
C ASP A 284 11.57 -13.32 -2.41
N GLU A 285 11.18 -13.43 -1.14
CA GLU A 285 9.84 -13.05 -0.72
C GLU A 285 9.59 -11.54 -0.83
N LEU A 286 10.63 -10.71 -0.66
CA LEU A 286 10.51 -9.27 -0.94
C LEU A 286 10.28 -9.00 -2.43
N VAL A 287 10.85 -9.80 -3.32
CA VAL A 287 10.56 -9.71 -4.77
C VAL A 287 9.08 -10.03 -5.04
N TYR A 288 8.52 -11.05 -4.40
CA TYR A 288 7.11 -11.44 -4.58
C TYR A 288 6.13 -10.38 -4.06
N THR A 289 6.55 -9.55 -3.13
CA THR A 289 5.71 -8.50 -2.52
C THR A 289 6.07 -7.11 -3.06
N PHE A 290 7.22 -6.61 -2.73
CA PHE A 290 7.67 -5.26 -3.10
C PHE A 290 7.95 -5.15 -4.60
N GLY A 291 8.67 -6.13 -5.15
CA GLY A 291 9.01 -6.14 -6.58
C GLY A 291 7.77 -6.18 -7.47
N GLU A 292 6.78 -6.99 -7.15
CA GLU A 292 5.50 -7.04 -7.86
C GLU A 292 4.76 -5.70 -7.79
N THR A 293 4.70 -5.11 -6.61
CA THR A 293 3.99 -3.85 -6.37
C THR A 293 4.59 -2.70 -7.17
N VAL A 294 5.92 -2.59 -7.18
CA VAL A 294 6.62 -1.58 -7.97
C VAL A 294 6.45 -1.82 -9.48
N ALA A 295 6.61 -3.04 -9.94
CA ALA A 295 6.52 -3.39 -11.36
C ALA A 295 5.13 -3.17 -11.95
N LEU A 296 4.08 -3.24 -11.15
CA LEU A 296 2.70 -2.98 -11.57
C LEU A 296 2.31 -1.50 -11.51
N GLY A 297 3.16 -0.65 -10.97
CA GLY A 297 2.97 0.79 -10.96
C GLY A 297 2.09 1.32 -9.83
N ALA A 298 2.07 0.65 -8.68
CA ALA A 298 1.46 1.21 -7.47
C ALA A 298 2.24 2.44 -6.99
N SER A 299 1.62 3.25 -6.15
CA SER A 299 2.21 4.51 -5.66
C SER A 299 3.16 4.31 -4.49
N GLY A 300 3.05 3.21 -3.76
CA GLY A 300 3.93 2.92 -2.64
C GLY A 300 3.53 1.69 -1.84
N ILE A 301 4.24 1.51 -0.75
CA ILE A 301 4.07 0.41 0.20
C ILE A 301 4.05 0.97 1.61
N VAL A 302 3.17 0.42 2.45
CA VAL A 302 3.16 0.64 3.90
C VAL A 302 3.59 -0.67 4.58
N ILE A 303 4.68 -0.64 5.31
CA ILE A 303 5.15 -1.78 6.11
C ILE A 303 4.51 -1.71 7.48
N TRP A 304 3.64 -2.67 7.78
CA TRP A 304 2.98 -2.79 9.06
C TRP A 304 3.63 -3.88 9.90
N GLY A 305 3.72 -3.67 11.20
CA GLY A 305 4.26 -4.65 12.12
C GLY A 305 3.70 -4.50 13.53
N THR A 306 3.78 -5.61 14.27
CA THR A 306 3.38 -5.67 15.67
C THR A 306 4.59 -5.52 16.58
N LEU A 307 4.32 -5.38 17.88
CA LEU A 307 5.35 -5.34 18.92
C LEU A 307 6.18 -6.64 19.01
N SER A 308 5.71 -7.75 18.42
CA SER A 308 6.35 -9.07 18.47
C SER A 308 7.82 -9.06 18.08
N ILE A 309 8.20 -8.22 17.10
CA ILE A 309 9.58 -8.11 16.61
C ILE A 309 10.40 -7.03 17.30
N MET A 310 9.86 -6.39 18.33
CA MET A 310 10.46 -5.22 19.03
C MET A 310 10.37 -5.32 20.55
N ARG A 311 10.11 -6.52 21.08
CA ARG A 311 9.84 -6.72 22.52
C ARG A 311 11.08 -6.72 23.42
N SER A 312 12.25 -7.02 22.85
CA SER A 312 13.48 -7.18 23.60
C SER A 312 14.66 -6.55 22.87
N MET A 313 15.76 -6.34 23.57
CA MET A 313 17.03 -5.93 22.96
C MET A 313 17.41 -6.89 21.83
N LYS A 314 17.31 -8.19 22.06
CA LYS A 314 17.61 -9.22 21.03
C LYS A 314 16.73 -9.08 19.80
N SER A 315 15.42 -8.88 19.98
CA SER A 315 14.48 -8.69 18.88
C SER A 315 14.82 -7.44 18.07
N CYS A 316 15.14 -6.33 18.74
CA CYS A 316 15.53 -5.09 18.09
C CYS A 316 16.84 -5.22 17.31
N LEU A 317 17.83 -5.95 17.84
CA LEU A 317 19.09 -6.22 17.15
C LEU A 317 18.87 -7.09 15.91
N LEU A 318 18.01 -8.11 15.98
CA LEU A 318 17.65 -8.93 14.83
C LEU A 318 16.93 -8.13 13.76
N LEU A 319 16.01 -7.24 14.15
CA LEU A 319 15.32 -6.35 13.23
C LEU A 319 16.29 -5.37 12.57
N ASP A 320 17.15 -4.75 13.31
CA ASP A 320 18.19 -3.83 12.81
C ASP A 320 19.09 -4.53 11.79
N ASN A 321 19.58 -5.72 12.11
CA ASN A 321 20.39 -6.53 11.21
C ASN A 321 19.63 -6.89 9.91
N TYR A 322 18.36 -7.27 10.03
CA TYR A 322 17.52 -7.57 8.86
C TYR A 322 17.34 -6.34 7.97
N MET A 323 17.07 -5.18 8.56
CA MET A 323 16.93 -3.93 7.82
C MET A 323 18.23 -3.54 7.12
N GLU A 324 19.38 -3.67 7.77
CA GLU A 324 20.67 -3.32 7.18
C GLU A 324 21.09 -4.28 6.06
N THR A 325 20.82 -5.57 6.19
CA THR A 325 21.37 -6.60 5.28
C THR A 325 20.42 -7.02 4.17
N ILE A 326 19.12 -6.92 4.37
CA ILE A 326 18.11 -7.42 3.43
C ILE A 326 17.10 -6.35 3.02
N LEU A 327 16.40 -5.76 3.97
CA LEU A 327 15.27 -4.88 3.67
C LEU A 327 15.70 -3.58 2.98
N ASN A 328 16.57 -2.81 3.62
CA ASN A 328 16.99 -1.50 3.09
C ASN A 328 17.77 -1.63 1.78
N PRO A 329 18.70 -2.58 1.62
CA PRO A 329 19.34 -2.80 0.32
C PRO A 329 18.34 -3.12 -0.80
N TYR A 330 17.32 -3.93 -0.53
CA TYR A 330 16.32 -4.24 -1.54
C TYR A 330 15.43 -3.02 -1.89
N ILE A 331 15.02 -2.26 -0.89
CA ILE A 331 14.29 -1.01 -1.11
C ILE A 331 15.11 -0.06 -1.99
N ILE A 332 16.39 0.11 -1.71
CA ILE A 332 17.28 0.94 -2.52
C ILE A 332 17.34 0.44 -3.95
N ASN A 333 17.56 -0.85 -4.14
CA ASN A 333 17.65 -1.48 -5.46
C ASN A 333 16.41 -1.18 -6.32
N VAL A 334 15.24 -1.56 -5.82
CA VAL A 334 14.00 -1.45 -6.58
C VAL A 334 13.58 0.00 -6.80
N THR A 335 13.82 0.87 -5.83
CA THR A 335 13.44 2.29 -5.90
C THR A 335 14.32 3.06 -6.87
N LEU A 336 15.64 2.83 -6.84
CA LEU A 336 16.55 3.44 -7.81
C LEU A 336 16.28 2.94 -9.23
N ALA A 337 16.04 1.65 -9.42
CA ALA A 337 15.71 1.10 -10.72
C ALA A 337 14.42 1.71 -11.29
N ALA A 338 13.38 1.83 -10.46
CA ALA A 338 12.13 2.46 -10.87
C ALA A 338 12.31 3.92 -11.24
N LYS A 339 13.07 4.66 -10.45
CA LYS A 339 13.34 6.08 -10.69
C LYS A 339 14.21 6.29 -11.94
N MET A 340 15.20 5.44 -12.14
CA MET A 340 16.04 5.46 -13.34
C MET A 340 15.21 5.15 -14.60
N CYS A 341 14.37 4.13 -14.56
CA CYS A 341 13.46 3.82 -15.66
C CYS A 341 12.52 4.99 -15.97
N SER A 342 11.93 5.60 -14.96
CA SER A 342 11.06 6.77 -15.13
C SER A 342 11.82 7.92 -15.80
N GLN A 343 13.05 8.19 -15.41
CA GLN A 343 13.86 9.24 -16.01
C GLN A 343 14.18 8.95 -17.47
N VAL A 344 14.69 7.76 -17.79
CA VAL A 344 15.18 7.47 -19.15
C VAL A 344 14.06 7.15 -20.14
N LEU A 345 12.98 6.49 -19.70
CA LEU A 345 11.89 6.06 -20.56
C LEU A 345 10.73 7.06 -20.60
N CYS A 346 10.41 7.66 -19.45
CA CYS A 346 9.22 8.48 -19.24
C CYS A 346 9.55 9.98 -19.06
N GLN A 347 10.80 10.36 -19.07
CA GLN A 347 11.24 11.75 -18.85
C GLN A 347 10.70 12.35 -17.54
N GLU A 348 10.58 11.51 -16.50
CA GLU A 348 10.06 11.87 -15.17
C GLU A 348 8.58 12.28 -15.16
N GLN A 349 7.84 12.03 -16.24
CA GLN A 349 6.43 12.43 -16.42
C GLN A 349 5.48 11.24 -16.28
N GLY A 350 5.97 10.12 -15.82
CA GLY A 350 5.21 8.90 -15.64
C GLY A 350 6.00 7.85 -14.89
N VAL A 351 5.37 6.70 -14.71
CA VAL A 351 5.93 5.54 -14.03
C VAL A 351 6.11 4.40 -15.02
N CYS A 352 7.21 3.66 -14.90
CA CYS A 352 7.43 2.44 -15.67
C CYS A 352 6.57 1.32 -15.16
N ILE A 353 5.81 0.69 -16.06
CA ILE A 353 4.92 -0.44 -15.75
C ILE A 353 5.29 -1.61 -16.63
N ARG A 354 5.27 -2.80 -16.07
CA ARG A 354 5.57 -4.05 -16.75
C ARG A 354 4.63 -4.27 -17.93
N LYS A 355 5.18 -4.49 -19.14
CA LYS A 355 4.40 -4.69 -20.37
C LYS A 355 3.53 -5.93 -20.29
N ASN A 356 4.11 -7.06 -19.91
CA ASN A 356 3.35 -8.26 -19.61
C ASN A 356 3.10 -8.32 -18.11
N TRP A 357 1.90 -7.93 -17.68
CA TRP A 357 1.55 -7.88 -16.27
C TRP A 357 1.74 -9.23 -15.56
N ASN A 358 1.64 -10.34 -16.27
CA ASN A 358 1.75 -11.70 -15.74
C ASN A 358 3.17 -12.29 -15.92
N SER A 359 4.16 -11.46 -16.12
CA SER A 359 5.56 -11.88 -16.22
C SER A 359 6.30 -11.70 -14.89
N SER A 360 7.53 -12.18 -14.85
CA SER A 360 8.47 -12.01 -13.75
C SER A 360 9.55 -10.98 -14.09
N ASP A 361 9.20 -9.95 -14.87
CA ASP A 361 10.08 -8.82 -15.16
C ASP A 361 9.98 -7.80 -14.03
N TYR A 362 11.10 -7.48 -13.42
CA TYR A 362 11.16 -6.57 -12.27
C TYR A 362 12.04 -5.35 -12.55
N LEU A 363 11.73 -4.25 -11.86
CA LEU A 363 12.58 -3.07 -11.85
C LEU A 363 13.69 -3.29 -10.81
N HIS A 364 14.77 -3.90 -11.24
CA HIS A 364 15.97 -4.14 -10.45
C HIS A 364 17.19 -3.55 -11.11
N LEU A 365 18.16 -3.14 -10.31
CA LEU A 365 19.49 -2.78 -10.80
C LEU A 365 20.22 -4.05 -11.23
N ASN A 366 20.91 -3.98 -12.38
CA ASN A 366 21.73 -5.09 -12.84
C ASN A 366 22.90 -5.34 -11.86
N PRO A 367 22.98 -6.49 -11.21
CA PRO A 367 24.02 -6.76 -10.22
C PRO A 367 25.44 -6.81 -10.79
N ASP A 368 25.59 -6.99 -12.12
CA ASP A 368 26.89 -6.93 -12.78
C ASP A 368 27.43 -5.51 -12.87
N ASN A 369 26.55 -4.50 -12.82
CA ASN A 369 26.91 -3.10 -13.03
C ASN A 369 26.76 -2.25 -11.77
N PHE A 370 26.10 -2.73 -10.73
CA PHE A 370 25.81 -1.97 -9.51
C PHE A 370 26.13 -2.77 -8.26
N ALA A 371 26.58 -2.07 -7.23
CA ALA A 371 26.72 -2.59 -5.88
C ALA A 371 26.12 -1.61 -4.86
N ILE A 372 25.32 -2.13 -3.95
CA ILE A 372 24.77 -1.40 -2.82
C ILE A 372 25.58 -1.78 -1.58
N GLN A 373 26.20 -0.80 -0.93
CA GLN A 373 27.13 -1.01 0.16
C GLN A 373 26.73 -0.21 1.38
N LEU A 374 26.85 -0.83 2.57
CA LEU A 374 26.73 -0.14 3.83
C LEU A 374 28.13 0.34 4.25
N GLU A 375 28.32 1.66 4.30
CA GLU A 375 29.58 2.28 4.67
C GLU A 375 29.72 2.40 6.19
N LYS A 376 30.96 2.67 6.65
CA LYS A 376 31.20 3.00 8.05
C LYS A 376 30.35 4.23 8.43
N GLY A 377 29.66 4.16 9.57
CA GLY A 377 28.74 5.19 10.01
C GLY A 377 27.28 4.92 9.67
N GLY A 378 26.96 3.78 9.04
CA GLY A 378 25.60 3.31 8.83
C GLY A 378 24.88 3.91 7.62
N LYS A 379 25.58 4.59 6.71
CA LYS A 379 25.02 5.12 5.48
C LYS A 379 25.21 4.16 4.33
N PHE A 380 24.17 4.02 3.48
CA PHE A 380 24.28 3.27 2.23
C PHE A 380 24.85 4.12 1.12
N THR A 381 25.64 3.48 0.25
CA THR A 381 26.10 4.05 -1.01
C THR A 381 25.83 3.08 -2.14
N VAL A 382 25.65 3.63 -3.33
CA VAL A 382 25.46 2.86 -4.56
C VAL A 382 26.64 3.14 -5.48
N ARG A 383 27.31 2.09 -5.89
CA ARG A 383 28.45 2.15 -6.83
C ARG A 383 28.05 1.55 -8.14
N GLY A 384 28.56 2.11 -9.21
CA GLY A 384 28.34 1.64 -10.55
C GLY A 384 27.47 2.58 -11.38
N LYS A 385 27.31 2.21 -12.62
CA LYS A 385 26.53 2.95 -13.60
C LYS A 385 25.81 2.00 -14.56
N PRO A 386 24.66 2.41 -15.14
CA PRO A 386 23.99 1.61 -16.13
C PRO A 386 24.79 1.56 -17.44
N THR A 387 24.65 0.48 -18.17
CA THR A 387 25.02 0.38 -19.58
C THR A 387 23.81 0.74 -20.45
N LEU A 388 24.07 1.04 -21.74
CA LEU A 388 22.96 1.21 -22.69
C LEU A 388 22.09 -0.03 -22.80
N GLU A 389 22.69 -1.20 -22.65
CA GLU A 389 21.97 -2.48 -22.65
C GLU A 389 21.00 -2.58 -21.45
N ASP A 390 21.40 -2.11 -20.26
CA ASP A 390 20.51 -2.03 -19.10
C ASP A 390 19.28 -1.16 -19.41
N LEU A 391 19.48 -0.03 -20.07
CA LEU A 391 18.40 0.89 -20.44
C LEU A 391 17.47 0.28 -21.51
N GLU A 392 18.02 -0.46 -22.47
CA GLU A 392 17.24 -1.19 -23.47
C GLU A 392 16.34 -2.23 -22.83
N GLN A 393 16.79 -2.92 -21.78
CA GLN A 393 15.97 -3.86 -21.03
C GLN A 393 14.75 -3.18 -20.43
N PHE A 394 14.87 -1.95 -19.94
CA PHE A 394 13.71 -1.19 -19.47
C PHE A 394 12.71 -0.95 -20.61
N SER A 395 13.14 -0.53 -21.77
CA SER A 395 12.24 -0.26 -22.90
C SER A 395 11.60 -1.52 -23.49
N GLU A 396 12.28 -2.66 -23.40
CA GLU A 396 11.73 -3.95 -23.84
C GLU A 396 10.67 -4.49 -22.89
N LYS A 397 10.86 -4.36 -21.59
CA LYS A 397 10.06 -5.01 -20.55
C LYS A 397 9.01 -4.11 -19.92
N PHE A 398 9.18 -2.80 -20.04
CA PHE A 398 8.31 -1.80 -19.39
C PHE A 398 7.82 -0.76 -20.39
N TYR A 399 6.70 -0.14 -20.06
CA TYR A 399 6.17 1.02 -20.79
C TYR A 399 5.86 2.16 -19.81
N CYS A 400 5.71 3.40 -20.34
CA CYS A 400 5.36 4.54 -19.51
C CYS A 400 3.86 4.65 -19.32
N SER A 401 3.43 4.78 -18.06
CA SER A 401 2.12 5.26 -17.71
C SER A 401 2.24 6.68 -17.19
N CYS A 402 1.62 7.63 -17.91
CA CYS A 402 1.74 9.05 -17.61
C CYS A 402 1.02 9.41 -16.31
N TYR A 403 1.56 10.39 -15.58
CA TYR A 403 0.82 11.00 -14.49
C TYR A 403 -0.39 11.77 -15.04
N SER A 404 -1.50 11.76 -14.29
CA SER A 404 -2.80 12.25 -14.75
C SER A 404 -2.82 13.72 -15.20
N THR A 405 -1.90 14.53 -14.70
CA THR A 405 -1.82 15.97 -15.00
C THR A 405 -0.88 16.31 -16.16
N LEU A 406 -0.22 15.28 -16.72
CA LEU A 406 0.83 15.48 -17.71
C LEU A 406 0.51 14.75 -19.02
N SER A 407 0.85 15.40 -20.14
CA SER A 407 0.90 14.74 -21.45
C SER A 407 2.32 14.24 -21.65
N CYS A 408 2.57 12.98 -21.40
CA CYS A 408 3.89 12.41 -21.57
C CYS A 408 3.97 11.55 -22.83
N LYS A 409 5.17 11.42 -23.36
CA LYS A 409 5.52 10.47 -24.42
C LYS A 409 6.65 9.60 -23.95
N GLU A 410 6.52 8.30 -24.22
CA GLU A 410 7.60 7.36 -24.07
C GLU A 410 8.76 7.76 -25.01
N LYS A 411 9.99 7.72 -24.51
CA LYS A 411 11.17 8.01 -25.33
C LYS A 411 11.32 6.92 -26.40
N ALA A 412 11.44 7.31 -27.66
CA ALA A 412 11.45 6.40 -28.78
C ALA A 412 12.71 5.51 -28.79
N ASP A 413 13.85 6.06 -28.39
CA ASP A 413 15.13 5.32 -28.32
C ASP A 413 15.90 5.73 -27.05
N VAL A 414 15.98 4.80 -26.09
CA VAL A 414 16.72 4.99 -24.84
C VAL A 414 18.23 5.09 -25.04
N LYS A 415 18.74 4.65 -26.19
CA LYS A 415 20.17 4.80 -26.55
C LYS A 415 20.60 6.26 -26.71
N ASP A 416 19.66 7.18 -26.91
CA ASP A 416 19.92 8.61 -26.98
C ASP A 416 20.10 9.25 -25.59
N THR A 417 20.04 8.48 -24.52
CA THR A 417 20.23 8.96 -23.16
C THR A 417 21.69 9.36 -22.95
N ASP A 418 21.93 10.64 -22.58
CA ASP A 418 23.27 11.18 -22.35
C ASP A 418 23.75 10.91 -20.91
N ALA A 419 22.85 11.00 -19.94
CA ALA A 419 23.17 10.88 -18.52
C ALA A 419 21.99 10.34 -17.73
N VAL A 420 22.31 9.73 -16.60
CA VAL A 420 21.36 9.32 -15.55
C VAL A 420 21.75 10.01 -14.26
N ASP A 421 20.80 10.69 -13.62
CA ASP A 421 20.99 11.38 -12.36
C ASP A 421 19.74 11.20 -11.50
N VAL A 422 19.77 10.23 -10.62
CA VAL A 422 18.64 9.88 -9.75
C VAL A 422 19.12 9.64 -8.32
N CYS A 423 18.38 10.18 -7.36
CA CYS A 423 18.61 9.98 -5.93
C CYS A 423 17.30 9.59 -5.24
N ILE A 424 17.39 8.76 -4.20
CA ILE A 424 16.24 8.36 -3.37
C ILE A 424 16.40 8.80 -1.92
N ALA A 425 17.62 9.09 -1.51
CA ALA A 425 17.98 9.61 -0.18
C ALA A 425 19.33 10.31 -0.29
N ASP A 426 19.75 10.99 0.79
CA ASP A 426 21.04 11.66 0.84
C ASP A 426 22.19 10.66 0.63
N GLY A 427 22.97 10.88 -0.43
CA GLY A 427 24.08 10.01 -0.80
C GLY A 427 23.70 8.69 -1.46
N VAL A 428 22.41 8.40 -1.63
CA VAL A 428 21.92 7.18 -2.29
C VAL A 428 21.48 7.53 -3.70
N CYS A 429 22.44 7.60 -4.59
CA CYS A 429 22.28 8.16 -5.93
C CYS A 429 22.97 7.31 -6.99
N ILE A 430 22.45 7.41 -8.23
CA ILE A 430 23.14 6.99 -9.45
C ILE A 430 23.37 8.26 -10.26
N ASP A 431 24.64 8.55 -10.54
CA ASP A 431 25.05 9.70 -11.35
C ASP A 431 26.08 9.20 -12.39
N ALA A 432 25.67 9.17 -13.63
CA ALA A 432 26.49 8.61 -14.70
C ALA A 432 26.28 9.32 -16.03
N PHE A 433 27.38 9.60 -16.72
CA PHE A 433 27.38 9.98 -18.12
C PHE A 433 27.51 8.73 -18.98
N LEU A 434 26.61 8.56 -19.95
CA LEU A 434 26.56 7.40 -20.85
C LEU A 434 27.24 7.65 -22.18
N LYS A 435 27.34 8.93 -22.58
CA LYS A 435 28.10 9.36 -23.74
C LYS A 435 29.34 10.11 -23.26
N PRO A 436 30.52 9.85 -23.84
CA PRO A 436 31.71 10.61 -23.49
C PRO A 436 31.45 12.09 -23.82
N PRO A 437 31.93 13.03 -22.96
CA PRO A 437 31.84 14.45 -23.27
C PRO A 437 32.51 14.69 -24.62
N MET A 438 31.90 15.56 -25.47
CA MET A 438 32.55 15.93 -26.73
C MET A 438 33.91 16.50 -26.41
N GLU A 439 34.98 15.94 -27.04
CA GLU A 439 36.29 16.53 -27.01
C GLU A 439 36.17 17.92 -27.62
N THR A 440 36.48 18.96 -26.85
CA THR A 440 36.67 20.29 -27.38
C THR A 440 37.92 20.19 -28.26
N GLU A 441 37.75 20.32 -29.60
CA GLU A 441 38.88 20.50 -30.47
C GLU A 441 39.69 21.68 -29.95
N GLU A 442 40.88 21.43 -29.44
CA GLU A 442 41.83 22.49 -29.18
C GLU A 442 42.09 23.18 -30.51
N PRO A 443 41.97 24.55 -30.56
CA PRO A 443 42.25 25.23 -31.77
C PRO A 443 43.70 24.92 -32.19
N GLN A 444 43.85 24.32 -33.37
CA GLN A 444 45.17 24.08 -33.93
C GLN A 444 45.83 25.45 -34.18
N ILE A 445 46.83 25.77 -33.40
CA ILE A 445 47.66 26.94 -33.62
C ILE A 445 48.65 26.56 -34.72
N PHE A 446 48.42 27.11 -35.89
CA PHE A 446 49.42 27.07 -36.97
C PHE A 446 50.44 28.18 -36.73
N TYR A 447 51.69 27.80 -36.59
CA TYR A 447 52.82 28.71 -36.60
C TYR A 447 53.25 28.97 -38.04
#